data_a8d889788d66e0f5cfd8cf05f04ba72f
#
_entry.id   a8d889788d66e0f5cfd8cf05f04ba72f
#
_cell.length_a   1.000
_cell.length_b   1.000
_cell.length_c   1.000
_cell.angle_alpha   90.00
_cell.angle_beta   90.00
_cell.angle_gamma   90.00
#
_symmetry.space_group_name_H-M   'P 1'
#
loop_
_entity.id
_entity.type
_entity.pdbx_description
1 polymer ?
#
loop_
_entity_poly.entity_id
_entity_poly.type
_entity_poly.pdbx_seq_one_letter_code
_entity_poly.pdbx_strand_id
1 'polypeptide(L)'
;INRCLVGSEMCIRDSKGDKRRLERRGIENIHEFLWWEEIDLNGSKFTFTPVQHWSARGIADRNKSLWGGWFMELKTESIYHAGDTGYSSDFIETKKRLGSPSLSLIPVGAYAPRWFMKTNHVNPPEAIQVALDLESERNFGMHWGTFQLTDEEIMEPPELLKQSLKKRGLSEEFFRILQPGQVV
;
A
#
# COMPACT_ATOMS: atom_id res chain seq x y z
N ILE A 1 13.92 6.26 17.52
CA ILE A 1 13.79 5.95 16.09
C ILE A 1 13.41 7.24 15.37
N ASN A 2 14.08 7.56 14.28
CA ASN A 2 13.75 8.56 13.26
C ASN A 2 14.22 10.00 13.45
N ARG A 3 15.52 10.19 13.73
CA ARG A 3 16.16 11.46 13.36
C ARG A 3 16.68 11.46 11.89
N CYS A 4 16.62 10.34 11.20
CA CYS A 4 17.20 10.20 9.85
C CYS A 4 16.26 10.57 8.69
N LEU A 5 14.99 10.89 8.94
CA LEU A 5 14.04 11.27 7.90
C LEU A 5 13.57 12.73 7.96
N VAL A 6 14.14 13.53 8.84
CA VAL A 6 13.78 14.94 9.01
C VAL A 6 14.93 15.82 8.51
N GLY A 7 15.05 15.91 7.20
CA GLY A 7 15.71 17.05 6.57
C GLY A 7 14.74 18.23 6.60
N SER A 8 15.23 19.44 6.85
CA SER A 8 14.46 20.68 7.01
C SER A 8 13.59 21.08 5.79
N GLU A 9 13.61 20.32 4.70
CA GLU A 9 12.86 20.58 3.46
C GLU A 9 11.91 19.43 3.07
N MET A 10 11.79 18.35 3.87
CA MET A 10 10.87 17.26 3.55
C MET A 10 9.43 17.61 3.95
N CYS A 11 8.61 17.75 2.94
CA CYS A 11 7.17 17.86 3.09
C CYS A 11 6.57 16.49 3.38
N ILE A 12 5.93 16.30 4.54
CA ILE A 12 5.23 15.05 4.86
C ILE A 12 3.81 15.13 4.33
N ARG A 13 3.43 14.08 3.62
CA ARG A 13 2.06 13.85 3.17
C ARG A 13 1.50 12.70 3.96
N ASP A 14 0.45 12.98 4.68
CA ASP A 14 -0.12 12.01 5.62
C ASP A 14 -1.65 12.02 5.51
N SER A 15 -2.26 10.99 6.02
CA SER A 15 -3.70 10.91 6.16
C SER A 15 -4.21 11.85 7.25
N LYS A 16 -5.44 12.34 7.10
CA LYS A 16 -6.06 13.22 8.09
C LYS A 16 -6.07 12.60 9.48
N GLY A 17 -5.62 13.40 10.47
CA GLY A 17 -5.66 13.07 11.90
C GLY A 17 -4.30 12.99 12.59
N ASP A 18 -3.20 13.01 11.87
CA ASP A 18 -1.85 12.85 12.43
C ASP A 18 -1.02 14.13 12.50
N LYS A 19 -1.41 15.21 11.81
CA LYS A 19 -0.69 16.48 11.74
C LYS A 19 -0.26 17.01 13.12
N ARG A 20 -1.20 17.13 14.06
CA ARG A 20 -0.89 17.62 15.41
C ARG A 20 0.17 16.81 16.15
N ARG A 21 0.24 15.49 15.87
CA ARG A 21 1.18 14.58 16.50
C ARG A 21 2.59 14.76 15.91
N LEU A 22 2.68 14.97 14.61
CA LEU A 22 3.92 15.22 13.90
C LEU A 22 4.47 16.62 14.25
N GLU A 23 3.62 17.64 14.30
CA GLU A 23 3.98 19.01 14.73
C GLU A 23 4.59 19.03 16.13
N ARG A 24 4.03 18.29 17.10
CA ARG A 24 4.58 18.16 18.46
C ARG A 24 5.99 17.52 18.48
N ARG A 25 6.43 16.89 17.42
CA ARG A 25 7.76 16.31 17.23
C ARG A 25 8.68 17.21 16.42
N GLY A 26 8.27 18.45 16.14
CA GLY A 26 9.04 19.42 15.39
C GLY A 26 9.05 19.15 13.87
N ILE A 27 8.08 18.41 13.36
CA ILE A 27 7.93 18.19 11.91
C ILE A 27 7.05 19.30 11.36
N GLU A 28 7.57 20.03 10.40
CA GLU A 28 6.89 21.11 9.69
C GLU A 28 6.45 20.65 8.29
N ASN A 29 5.69 21.46 7.58
CA ASN A 29 5.24 21.21 6.20
C ASN A 29 4.44 19.90 6.05
N ILE A 30 3.45 19.69 6.92
CA ILE A 30 2.59 18.51 6.89
C ILE A 30 1.29 18.85 6.16
N HIS A 31 1.01 18.08 5.11
CA HIS A 31 -0.25 18.13 4.38
C HIS A 31 -1.06 16.88 4.71
N GLU A 32 -2.27 17.06 5.23
CA GLU A 32 -3.22 15.97 5.47
C GLU A 32 -4.18 15.82 4.31
N PHE A 33 -4.54 14.58 3.98
CA PHE A 33 -5.42 14.24 2.86
C PHE A 33 -6.63 13.45 3.35
N LEU A 34 -7.77 13.76 2.74
CA LEU A 34 -8.94 12.89 2.68
C LEU A 34 -8.86 11.98 1.45
N TRP A 35 -9.63 10.90 1.45
CA TRP A 35 -9.74 10.05 0.26
C TRP A 35 -10.20 10.86 -0.96
N TRP A 36 -9.54 10.63 -2.08
CA TRP A 36 -9.72 11.30 -3.38
C TRP A 36 -9.21 12.74 -3.43
N GLU A 37 -8.60 13.24 -2.37
CA GLU A 37 -7.87 14.50 -2.45
C GLU A 37 -6.54 14.29 -3.19
N GLU A 38 -6.17 15.30 -3.96
CA GLU A 38 -4.97 15.27 -4.80
C GLU A 38 -4.08 16.49 -4.59
N ILE A 39 -2.82 16.35 -4.95
CA ILE A 39 -1.85 17.44 -4.99
C ILE A 39 -0.94 17.29 -6.21
N ASP A 40 -0.66 18.39 -6.89
CA ASP A 40 0.40 18.45 -7.90
C ASP A 40 1.72 18.91 -7.27
N LEU A 41 2.78 18.18 -7.55
CA LEU A 41 4.12 18.47 -7.09
C LEU A 41 5.08 18.43 -8.29
N ASN A 42 5.42 19.60 -8.81
CA ASN A 42 6.35 19.75 -9.92
C ASN A 42 5.93 18.95 -11.18
N GLY A 43 4.61 18.90 -11.46
CA GLY A 43 4.06 18.20 -12.61
C GLY A 43 3.89 16.69 -12.39
N SER A 44 3.92 16.23 -11.15
CA SER A 44 3.52 14.88 -10.73
C SER A 44 2.30 15.00 -9.81
N LYS A 45 1.23 14.28 -10.13
CA LYS A 45 -0.01 14.31 -9.35
C LYS A 45 -0.06 13.11 -8.39
N PHE A 46 -0.45 13.37 -7.17
CA PHE A 46 -0.59 12.37 -6.10
C PHE A 46 -2.02 12.41 -5.60
N THR A 47 -2.73 11.29 -5.71
CA THR A 47 -4.10 11.14 -5.22
C THR A 47 -4.12 10.15 -4.06
N PHE A 48 -4.70 10.54 -2.92
CA PHE A 48 -4.89 9.66 -1.78
C PHE A 48 -6.14 8.82 -1.98
N THR A 49 -6.03 7.49 -1.98
CA THR A 49 -7.12 6.58 -2.33
C THR A 49 -7.61 5.78 -1.13
N PRO A 50 -8.92 5.43 -1.06
CA PRO A 50 -9.43 4.53 -0.05
C PRO A 50 -8.86 3.13 -0.22
N VAL A 51 -8.73 2.43 0.90
CA VAL A 51 -8.44 1.00 0.99
C VAL A 51 -9.12 0.44 2.23
N GLN A 52 -9.24 -0.88 2.34
CA GLN A 52 -9.89 -1.51 3.48
C GLN A 52 -8.89 -1.82 4.59
N HIS A 53 -8.80 -0.93 5.56
CA HIS A 53 -7.93 -1.09 6.73
C HIS A 53 -8.54 -0.37 7.95
N TRP A 54 -7.74 -0.03 8.92
CA TRP A 54 -8.07 0.74 10.11
C TRP A 54 -6.84 1.49 10.64
N SER A 55 -7.05 2.39 11.58
CA SER A 55 -5.95 3.07 12.24
C SER A 55 -6.12 3.04 13.76
N ALA A 56 -5.03 2.85 14.48
CA ALA A 56 -4.90 3.12 15.90
C ALA A 56 -3.42 3.23 16.29
N ARG A 57 -3.12 4.07 17.27
CA ARG A 57 -1.82 4.14 17.93
C ARG A 57 -1.92 3.92 19.44
N GLY A 58 -3.13 3.83 19.95
CA GLY A 58 -3.45 3.56 21.34
C GLY A 58 -4.88 3.07 21.49
N ILE A 59 -5.31 2.80 22.72
CA ILE A 59 -6.62 2.21 23.01
C ILE A 59 -7.78 3.17 22.68
N ALA A 60 -7.53 4.49 22.75
CA ALA A 60 -8.58 5.51 22.68
C ALA A 60 -8.66 6.25 21.33
N ASP A 61 -7.84 5.89 20.33
CA ASP A 61 -7.72 6.63 19.06
C ASP A 61 -8.02 5.78 17.81
N ARG A 62 -8.71 4.66 17.98
CA ARG A 62 -9.09 3.79 16.85
C ARG A 62 -9.92 4.58 15.83
N ASN A 63 -9.49 4.52 14.56
CA ASN A 63 -10.10 5.19 13.41
C ASN A 63 -10.18 6.72 13.52
N LYS A 64 -9.33 7.34 14.35
CA LYS A 64 -9.23 8.81 14.44
C LYS A 64 -8.28 9.42 13.40
N SER A 65 -7.36 8.64 12.89
CA SER A 65 -6.58 8.98 11.70
C SER A 65 -7.12 8.19 10.51
N LEU A 66 -7.06 8.75 9.33
CA LEU A 66 -7.46 8.07 8.11
C LEU A 66 -6.34 7.09 7.69
N TRP A 67 -6.64 6.18 6.79
CA TRP A 67 -5.71 5.25 6.15
C TRP A 67 -5.99 5.23 4.65
N GLY A 68 -5.04 4.74 3.85
CA GLY A 68 -5.24 4.74 2.40
C GLY A 68 -4.02 4.28 1.63
N GLY A 69 -4.19 4.22 0.31
CA GLY A 69 -3.15 4.07 -0.68
C GLY A 69 -2.82 5.38 -1.37
N TRP A 70 -1.84 5.34 -2.26
CA TRP A 70 -1.46 6.47 -3.09
C TRP A 70 -1.42 6.08 -4.56
N PHE A 71 -2.11 6.85 -5.39
CA PHE A 71 -1.96 6.81 -6.84
C PHE A 71 -1.10 8.00 -7.27
N MET A 72 0.00 7.72 -7.94
CA MET A 72 1.00 8.70 -8.35
C MET A 72 1.07 8.74 -9.88
N GLU A 73 0.66 9.84 -10.48
CA GLU A 73 0.79 10.11 -11.91
C GLU A 73 2.08 10.89 -12.13
N LEU A 74 3.10 10.23 -12.66
CA LEU A 74 4.38 10.81 -13.02
C LEU A 74 4.38 11.20 -14.50
N LYS A 75 5.44 11.83 -14.98
CA LYS A 75 5.50 12.30 -16.38
C LYS A 75 5.38 11.20 -17.43
N THR A 76 5.88 10.00 -17.14
CA THR A 76 5.98 8.89 -18.10
C THR A 76 5.28 7.62 -17.65
N GLU A 77 4.93 7.52 -16.39
CA GLU A 77 4.33 6.32 -15.81
C GLU A 77 3.42 6.68 -14.63
N SER A 78 2.59 5.72 -14.20
CA SER A 78 1.78 5.84 -13.00
C SER A 78 2.08 4.70 -12.05
N ILE A 79 2.13 5.02 -10.75
CA ILE A 79 2.45 4.06 -9.69
C ILE A 79 1.29 4.05 -8.69
N TYR A 80 0.84 2.86 -8.33
CA TYR A 80 -0.10 2.67 -7.23
C TYR A 80 0.58 1.98 -6.04
N HIS A 81 0.55 2.60 -4.89
CA HIS A 81 0.97 2.01 -3.61
C HIS A 81 -0.28 1.75 -2.77
N ALA A 82 -0.62 0.48 -2.58
CA ALA A 82 -1.87 0.10 -1.91
C ALA A 82 -1.90 0.43 -0.41
N GLY A 83 -0.74 0.62 0.24
CA GLY A 83 -0.69 0.64 1.72
C GLY A 83 -1.05 -0.73 2.30
N ASP A 84 -1.40 -0.76 3.59
CA ASP A 84 -1.93 -1.96 4.22
C ASP A 84 -3.43 -2.05 3.92
N THR A 85 -3.88 -3.21 3.45
CA THR A 85 -5.27 -3.37 3.02
C THR A 85 -5.77 -4.80 3.04
N GLY A 86 -7.04 -4.99 3.39
CA GLY A 86 -7.84 -6.13 2.99
C GLY A 86 -8.35 -5.97 1.55
N TYR A 87 -8.94 -7.02 1.00
CA TYR A 87 -9.55 -6.94 -0.32
C TYR A 87 -10.90 -6.23 -0.27
N SER A 88 -11.08 -5.25 -1.16
CA SER A 88 -12.32 -4.48 -1.29
C SER A 88 -12.58 -4.04 -2.74
N SER A 89 -13.75 -3.49 -3.01
CA SER A 89 -14.08 -2.90 -4.32
C SER A 89 -13.40 -1.55 -4.60
N ASP A 90 -12.65 -1.01 -3.63
CA ASP A 90 -11.96 0.27 -3.77
C ASP A 90 -10.93 0.25 -4.91
N PHE A 91 -10.34 -0.91 -5.21
CA PHE A 91 -9.39 -1.07 -6.32
C PHE A 91 -10.05 -0.90 -7.69
N ILE A 92 -11.25 -1.45 -7.86
CA ILE A 92 -12.06 -1.26 -9.08
C ILE A 92 -12.43 0.23 -9.23
N GLU A 93 -12.85 0.87 -8.14
CA GLU A 93 -13.20 2.30 -8.15
C GLU A 93 -11.96 3.17 -8.40
N THR A 94 -10.80 2.81 -7.84
CA THR A 94 -9.53 3.49 -8.09
C THR A 94 -9.17 3.45 -9.58
N LYS A 95 -9.21 2.26 -10.19
CA LYS A 95 -9.00 2.11 -11.63
C LYS A 95 -9.99 2.91 -12.47
N LYS A 96 -11.26 2.87 -12.10
CA LYS A 96 -12.32 3.63 -12.81
C LYS A 96 -12.09 5.13 -12.79
N ARG A 97 -11.58 5.69 -11.67
CA ARG A 97 -11.36 7.14 -11.52
C ARG A 97 -10.02 7.60 -12.07
N LEU A 98 -8.96 6.82 -11.87
CA LEU A 98 -7.58 7.27 -12.10
C LEU A 98 -6.89 6.52 -13.26
N GLY A 99 -7.54 5.50 -13.81
CA GLY A 99 -6.95 4.64 -14.83
C GLY A 99 -6.14 3.48 -14.25
N SER A 100 -5.59 2.66 -15.15
CA SER A 100 -4.74 1.53 -14.80
C SER A 100 -3.32 1.98 -14.51
N PRO A 101 -2.72 1.63 -13.37
CA PRO A 101 -1.34 2.01 -13.09
C PRO A 101 -0.35 1.17 -13.93
N SER A 102 0.75 1.78 -14.35
CA SER A 102 1.86 1.04 -14.99
C SER A 102 2.60 0.14 -13.99
N LEU A 103 2.53 0.46 -12.70
CA LEU A 103 3.16 -0.32 -11.63
C LEU A 103 2.32 -0.27 -10.35
N SER A 104 2.15 -1.42 -9.70
CA SER A 104 1.50 -1.50 -8.39
C SER A 104 2.39 -2.14 -7.34
N LEU A 105 2.38 -1.56 -6.14
CA LEU A 105 2.98 -2.10 -4.93
C LEU A 105 1.86 -2.59 -4.02
N ILE A 106 1.73 -3.91 -3.86
CA ILE A 106 0.59 -4.56 -3.19
C ILE A 106 1.12 -5.42 -2.03
N PRO A 107 0.54 -5.31 -0.82
CA PRO A 107 0.97 -6.14 0.31
C PRO A 107 0.69 -7.62 0.04
N VAL A 108 1.57 -8.50 0.54
CA VAL A 108 1.45 -9.96 0.39
C VAL A 108 1.69 -10.71 1.69
N GLY A 109 2.01 -10.03 2.78
CA GLY A 109 2.27 -10.60 4.11
C GLY A 109 1.28 -10.15 5.17
N ALA A 110 1.46 -10.65 6.39
CA ALA A 110 0.62 -10.39 7.56
C ALA A 110 -0.85 -10.82 7.39
N TYR A 111 -1.09 -11.99 6.78
CA TYR A 111 -2.44 -12.41 6.42
C TYR A 111 -3.02 -13.57 7.26
N ALA A 112 -2.24 -14.26 8.07
CA ALA A 112 -2.72 -15.36 8.91
C ALA A 112 -2.89 -14.95 10.38
N PRO A 113 -3.89 -15.50 11.12
CA PRO A 113 -4.91 -16.42 10.62
C PRO A 113 -5.99 -15.67 9.80
N ARG A 114 -6.47 -16.29 8.72
CA ARG A 114 -7.41 -15.63 7.78
C ARG A 114 -8.72 -15.18 8.41
N TRP A 115 -9.25 -15.90 9.40
CA TRP A 115 -10.49 -15.53 10.08
C TRP A 115 -10.42 -14.16 10.76
N PHE A 116 -9.21 -13.74 11.17
CA PHE A 116 -8.95 -12.46 11.83
C PHE A 116 -8.39 -11.40 10.88
N MET A 117 -7.42 -11.80 10.04
CA MET A 117 -6.65 -10.86 9.21
C MET A 117 -7.35 -10.46 7.91
N LYS A 118 -8.29 -11.27 7.41
CA LYS A 118 -8.89 -11.10 6.08
C LYS A 118 -9.48 -9.70 5.81
N THR A 119 -10.02 -9.05 6.83
CA THR A 119 -10.63 -7.73 6.68
C THR A 119 -9.60 -6.60 6.54
N ASN A 120 -8.36 -6.84 6.94
CA ASN A 120 -7.34 -5.79 7.02
C ASN A 120 -6.11 -6.07 6.14
N HIS A 121 -5.85 -7.32 5.81
CA HIS A 121 -4.69 -7.74 5.01
C HIS A 121 -5.09 -8.76 3.96
N VAL A 122 -4.73 -8.46 2.71
CA VAL A 122 -4.84 -9.42 1.61
C VAL A 122 -3.79 -10.52 1.76
N ASN A 123 -4.15 -11.74 1.33
CA ASN A 123 -3.18 -12.80 1.12
C ASN A 123 -2.68 -12.79 -0.35
N PRO A 124 -1.65 -13.55 -0.72
CA PRO A 124 -1.15 -13.59 -2.09
C PRO A 124 -2.21 -13.86 -3.18
N PRO A 125 -3.17 -14.80 -3.03
CA PRO A 125 -4.28 -14.95 -3.98
C PRO A 125 -5.17 -13.71 -4.15
N GLU A 126 -5.43 -12.99 -3.06
CA GLU A 126 -6.20 -11.74 -3.08
C GLU A 126 -5.37 -10.57 -3.62
N ALA A 127 -4.06 -10.54 -3.36
CA ALA A 127 -3.16 -9.54 -3.94
C ALA A 127 -3.12 -9.65 -5.48
N ILE A 128 -3.13 -10.87 -6.03
CA ILE A 128 -3.29 -11.08 -7.48
C ILE A 128 -4.63 -10.52 -7.97
N GLN A 129 -5.71 -10.70 -7.20
CA GLN A 129 -7.02 -10.15 -7.57
C GLN A 129 -7.00 -8.62 -7.57
N VAL A 130 -6.36 -7.98 -6.59
CA VAL A 130 -6.15 -6.52 -6.56
C VAL A 130 -5.44 -6.06 -7.83
N ALA A 131 -4.36 -6.74 -8.24
CA ALA A 131 -3.62 -6.42 -9.46
C ALA A 131 -4.49 -6.52 -10.72
N LEU A 132 -5.34 -7.54 -10.79
CA LEU A 132 -6.28 -7.74 -11.90
C LEU A 132 -7.38 -6.67 -11.90
N ASP A 133 -7.93 -6.29 -10.74
CA ASP A 133 -8.98 -5.27 -10.63
C ASP A 133 -8.46 -3.86 -10.98
N LEU A 134 -7.20 -3.59 -10.67
CA LEU A 134 -6.50 -2.37 -11.10
C LEU A 134 -6.12 -2.40 -12.59
N GLU A 135 -6.13 -3.58 -13.22
CA GLU A 135 -5.55 -3.81 -14.55
C GLU A 135 -4.11 -3.28 -14.65
N SER A 136 -3.34 -3.47 -13.57
CA SER A 136 -1.96 -2.99 -13.48
C SER A 136 -1.02 -3.79 -14.37
N GLU A 137 -0.12 -3.12 -15.09
CA GLU A 137 0.80 -3.78 -16.02
C GLU A 137 1.88 -4.59 -15.30
N ARG A 138 2.48 -4.02 -14.25
CA ARG A 138 3.56 -4.61 -13.45
C ARG A 138 3.20 -4.56 -11.97
N ASN A 139 3.38 -5.65 -11.26
CA ASN A 139 3.00 -5.74 -9.85
C ASN A 139 4.15 -6.26 -9.01
N PHE A 140 4.37 -5.64 -7.84
CA PHE A 140 5.38 -6.05 -6.89
C PHE A 140 4.79 -6.25 -5.50
N GLY A 141 5.16 -7.38 -4.88
CA GLY A 141 4.78 -7.70 -3.52
C GLY A 141 5.61 -6.92 -2.50
N MET A 142 4.92 -6.30 -1.56
CA MET A 142 5.52 -5.61 -0.42
C MET A 142 4.97 -6.14 0.92
N HIS A 143 5.37 -5.55 2.03
CA HIS A 143 4.90 -5.88 3.38
C HIS A 143 5.15 -7.34 3.78
N TRP A 144 6.35 -7.88 3.51
CA TRP A 144 6.75 -9.24 3.83
C TRP A 144 8.27 -9.33 4.13
N GLY A 145 8.74 -10.44 4.68
CA GLY A 145 10.14 -10.80 4.73
C GLY A 145 11.02 -10.09 5.75
N THR A 146 10.50 -9.10 6.50
CA THR A 146 11.28 -8.33 7.49
C THR A 146 10.96 -8.71 8.94
N PHE A 147 9.69 -8.80 9.27
CA PHE A 147 9.22 -9.16 10.60
C PHE A 147 8.15 -10.26 10.51
N GLN A 148 8.23 -11.23 11.39
CA GLN A 148 7.13 -12.19 11.55
C GLN A 148 6.07 -11.57 12.46
N LEU A 149 5.07 -10.95 11.85
CA LEU A 149 4.00 -10.24 12.56
C LEU A 149 2.78 -11.11 12.86
N THR A 150 2.64 -12.21 12.14
CA THR A 150 1.46 -13.07 12.09
C THR A 150 1.84 -14.53 12.00
N ASP A 151 0.87 -15.45 11.84
CA ASP A 151 1.09 -16.89 11.99
C ASP A 151 1.74 -17.56 10.76
N GLU A 152 1.68 -16.91 9.56
CA GLU A 152 2.37 -17.47 8.39
C GLU A 152 3.89 -17.39 8.53
N GLU A 153 4.60 -18.36 7.94
CA GLU A 153 6.05 -18.35 7.90
C GLU A 153 6.57 -17.18 7.05
N ILE A 154 7.71 -16.62 7.44
CA ILE A 154 8.28 -15.42 6.81
C ILE A 154 8.54 -15.59 5.30
N MET A 155 8.80 -16.82 4.86
CA MET A 155 9.06 -17.17 3.45
C MET A 155 7.83 -17.76 2.73
N GLU A 156 6.68 -17.89 3.42
CA GLU A 156 5.45 -18.41 2.81
C GLU A 156 4.87 -17.50 1.72
N PRO A 157 4.84 -16.15 1.86
CA PRO A 157 4.22 -15.26 0.87
C PRO A 157 4.75 -15.43 -0.56
N PRO A 158 6.06 -15.50 -0.85
CA PRO A 158 6.58 -15.75 -2.20
C PRO A 158 6.11 -17.08 -2.78
N GLU A 159 6.15 -18.14 -1.99
CA GLU A 159 5.75 -19.47 -2.45
C GLU A 159 4.26 -19.55 -2.76
N LEU A 160 3.43 -18.99 -1.87
CA LEU A 160 1.99 -18.93 -2.08
C LEU A 160 1.61 -18.05 -3.28
N LEU A 161 2.33 -16.94 -3.52
CA LEU A 161 2.12 -16.10 -4.70
C LEU A 161 2.40 -16.89 -5.98
N LYS A 162 3.56 -17.53 -6.06
CA LYS A 162 3.97 -18.34 -7.21
C LYS A 162 2.97 -19.46 -7.54
N GLN A 163 2.54 -20.20 -6.51
CA GLN A 163 1.53 -21.23 -6.66
C GLN A 163 0.19 -20.66 -7.16
N SER A 164 -0.20 -19.48 -6.65
CA SER A 164 -1.45 -18.83 -7.00
C SER A 164 -1.45 -18.28 -8.43
N LEU A 165 -0.33 -17.73 -8.88
CA LEU A 165 -0.13 -17.31 -10.28
C LEU A 165 -0.24 -18.51 -11.22
N LYS A 166 0.48 -19.59 -10.93
CA LYS A 166 0.40 -20.84 -11.72
C LYS A 166 -1.02 -21.39 -11.81
N LYS A 167 -1.75 -21.42 -10.68
CA LYS A 167 -3.15 -21.88 -10.63
C LYS A 167 -4.09 -21.04 -11.50
N ARG A 168 -3.79 -19.75 -11.67
CA ARG A 168 -4.57 -18.82 -12.51
C ARG A 168 -4.07 -18.75 -13.96
N GLY A 169 -3.00 -19.47 -14.32
CA GLY A 169 -2.40 -19.42 -15.66
C GLY A 169 -1.69 -18.08 -15.95
N LEU A 170 -1.27 -17.36 -14.91
CA LEU A 170 -0.56 -16.09 -15.02
C LEU A 170 0.96 -16.31 -14.96
N SER A 171 1.70 -15.45 -15.68
CA SER A 171 3.16 -15.45 -15.66
C SER A 171 3.69 -14.94 -14.31
N GLU A 172 4.84 -15.45 -13.87
CA GLU A 172 5.55 -14.91 -12.70
C GLU A 172 6.01 -13.45 -12.94
N GLU A 173 6.16 -13.02 -14.20
CA GLU A 173 6.47 -11.62 -14.55
C GLU A 173 5.29 -10.67 -14.31
N PHE A 174 4.06 -11.17 -14.28
CA PHE A 174 2.88 -10.35 -14.01
C PHE A 174 2.87 -9.81 -12.58
N PHE A 175 3.34 -10.63 -11.60
CA PHE A 175 3.41 -10.22 -10.21
C PHE A 175 4.67 -10.80 -9.56
N ARG A 176 5.61 -9.94 -9.25
CA ARG A 176 6.93 -10.32 -8.72
C ARG A 176 7.05 -10.01 -7.23
N ILE A 177 7.79 -10.84 -6.52
CA ILE A 177 8.27 -10.55 -5.18
C ILE A 177 9.79 -10.43 -5.23
N LEU A 178 10.31 -9.32 -4.76
CA LEU A 178 11.73 -9.04 -4.70
C LEU A 178 12.24 -9.26 -3.28
N GLN A 179 13.42 -9.82 -3.15
CA GLN A 179 14.13 -9.87 -1.88
C GLN A 179 14.53 -8.45 -1.45
N PRO A 180 14.55 -8.14 -0.15
CA PRO A 180 15.04 -6.85 0.33
C PRO A 180 16.44 -6.55 -0.22
N GLY A 181 16.58 -5.39 -0.90
CA GLY A 181 17.82 -4.97 -1.56
C GLY A 181 18.03 -5.50 -2.99
N GLN A 182 17.15 -6.33 -3.51
CA GLN A 182 17.20 -6.76 -4.91
C GLN A 182 16.76 -5.62 -5.84
N VAL A 183 17.45 -5.49 -6.97
CA VAL A 183 17.15 -4.52 -8.04
C VAL A 183 16.73 -5.27 -9.30
N VAL A 184 15.80 -4.72 -10.07
CA VAL A 184 15.28 -5.23 -11.35
C VAL A 184 15.45 -4.21 -12.44
#